data_45e0df5d5cb30e04a5e8eb99fb0924e3
#
_entry.id   45e0df5d5cb30e04a5e8eb99fb0924e3
#
_cell.length_a   1.000
_cell.length_b   1.000
_cell.length_c   1.000
_cell.angle_alpha   90.00
_cell.angle_beta   90.00
_cell.angle_gamma   90.00
#
_symmetry.space_group_name_H-M   'P 1'
#
loop_
_entity.id
_entity.type
_entity.pdbx_description
1 polymer ?
#
loop_
_entity_poly.entity_id
_entity_poly.type
_entity_poly.pdbx_seq_one_letter_code
_entity_poly.pdbx_strand_id
1 'polypeptide(L)'
;KETDMHLIACEVFRPELERLTRAMRNAPEVTYLEQGLHDTPDELRRRVQQAVDALEAKGETVIFLVYGLCGRGLTGVTGRTAALILPRVHDCIPVLLGATQEQANESSLGGGTYWLSPGWLRYSQTSFIQNREKRFKEYEERFGADSAAYLIELEGSWLRNYTNACLILWEGWEDKQELVQTAKAVADDAGLGYRELPGDPNFIQALLDGGKDGR
;
A
#
# COMPACT_ATOMS: atom_id res chain seq x y z
N LYS A 1 -26.47 0.77 20.07
CA LYS A 1 -25.21 0.01 19.98
C LYS A 1 -24.27 0.87 19.18
N GLU A 2 -23.17 1.38 19.79
CA GLU A 2 -22.04 1.83 19.00
C GLU A 2 -21.63 0.63 18.13
N THR A 3 -21.69 0.78 16.84
CA THR A 3 -21.23 -0.23 15.89
C THR A 3 -19.71 -0.21 15.97
N ASP A 4 -19.12 -1.27 16.49
CA ASP A 4 -17.69 -1.47 16.41
C ASP A 4 -17.32 -1.47 14.93
N MET A 5 -16.51 -0.51 14.50
CA MET A 5 -16.12 -0.38 13.10
C MET A 5 -14.97 -1.36 12.83
N HIS A 6 -15.12 -2.19 11.80
CA HIS A 6 -14.07 -3.10 11.37
C HIS A 6 -13.51 -2.70 10.00
N LEU A 7 -12.18 -2.63 9.94
CA LEU A 7 -11.46 -2.36 8.69
C LEU A 7 -10.66 -3.59 8.26
N ILE A 8 -10.63 -3.86 6.97
CA ILE A 8 -9.64 -4.73 6.34
C ILE A 8 -8.75 -3.81 5.51
N ALA A 9 -7.45 -3.82 5.77
CA ALA A 9 -6.51 -2.89 5.17
C ALA A 9 -5.28 -3.61 4.61
N CYS A 10 -4.74 -3.08 3.49
CA CYS A 10 -3.38 -3.42 3.10
C CYS A 10 -2.41 -2.90 4.16
N GLU A 11 -1.40 -3.70 4.49
CA GLU A 11 -0.39 -3.34 5.49
C GLU A 11 0.38 -2.05 5.13
N VAL A 12 0.39 -1.67 3.86
CA VAL A 12 0.94 -0.39 3.41
C VAL A 12 0.30 0.83 4.08
N PHE A 13 -0.94 0.70 4.55
CA PHE A 13 -1.64 1.78 5.25
C PHE A 13 -1.51 1.72 6.77
N ARG A 14 -0.77 0.76 7.32
CA ARG A 14 -0.67 0.59 8.77
C ARG A 14 -0.18 1.84 9.49
N PRO A 15 0.92 2.51 9.08
CA PRO A 15 1.39 3.71 9.78
C PRO A 15 0.39 4.86 9.73
N GLU A 16 -0.29 5.03 8.59
CA GLU A 16 -1.31 6.06 8.39
C GLU A 16 -2.54 5.81 9.27
N LEU A 17 -3.03 4.58 9.29
CA LEU A 17 -4.16 4.17 10.14
C LEU A 17 -3.84 4.28 11.62
N GLU A 18 -2.68 3.78 12.05
CA GLU A 18 -2.24 3.87 13.45
C GLU A 18 -2.12 5.34 13.90
N ARG A 19 -1.63 6.21 13.02
CA ARG A 19 -1.55 7.65 13.30
C ARG A 19 -2.92 8.28 13.49
N LEU A 20 -3.87 8.02 12.58
CA LEU A 20 -5.23 8.59 12.64
C LEU A 20 -6.03 8.06 13.84
N THR A 21 -5.86 6.78 14.16
CA THR A 21 -6.64 6.12 15.20
C THR A 21 -6.07 6.31 16.61
N ARG A 22 -4.79 6.71 16.74
CA ARG A 22 -4.08 6.86 18.03
C ARG A 22 -4.83 7.72 19.06
N ALA A 23 -5.49 8.78 18.62
CA ALA A 23 -6.23 9.71 19.48
C ALA A 23 -7.74 9.40 19.57
N MET A 24 -8.22 8.38 18.88
CA MET A 24 -9.64 8.02 18.85
C MET A 24 -10.00 7.27 20.14
N ARG A 25 -11.09 7.69 20.79
CA ARG A 25 -11.60 7.02 22.00
C ARG A 25 -12.07 5.60 21.73
N ASN A 26 -12.66 5.39 20.54
CA ASN A 26 -13.14 4.11 20.03
C ASN A 26 -12.45 3.85 18.69
N ALA A 27 -11.18 3.42 18.75
CA ALA A 27 -10.43 3.08 17.56
C ALA A 27 -11.04 1.83 16.91
N PRO A 28 -11.15 1.79 15.57
CA PRO A 28 -11.65 0.61 14.87
C PRO A 28 -10.70 -0.57 15.03
N GLU A 29 -11.25 -1.79 14.99
CA GLU A 29 -10.44 -2.99 14.84
C GLU A 29 -9.97 -3.10 13.38
N VAL A 30 -8.68 -3.34 13.16
CA VAL A 30 -8.10 -3.42 11.81
C VAL A 30 -7.48 -4.78 11.57
N THR A 31 -7.96 -5.46 10.54
CA THR A 31 -7.33 -6.67 9.99
C THR A 31 -6.38 -6.26 8.87
N TYR A 32 -5.08 -6.37 9.12
CA TYR A 32 -4.07 -6.08 8.10
C TYR A 32 -3.74 -7.34 7.29
N LEU A 33 -3.65 -7.16 5.97
CA LEU A 33 -3.16 -8.17 5.03
C LEU A 33 -1.84 -7.71 4.42
N GLU A 34 -0.96 -8.66 4.14
CA GLU A 34 0.41 -8.41 3.68
C GLU A 34 0.45 -7.58 2.40
N GLN A 35 1.40 -6.65 2.33
CA GLN A 35 1.54 -5.70 1.23
C GLN A 35 1.79 -6.39 -0.12
N GLY A 36 2.59 -7.45 -0.20
CA GLY A 36 2.92 -8.15 -1.45
C GLY A 36 1.78 -8.91 -2.14
N LEU A 37 0.60 -9.01 -1.51
CA LEU A 37 -0.53 -9.75 -2.09
C LEU A 37 -1.04 -9.17 -3.41
N HIS A 38 -0.82 -7.88 -3.68
CA HIS A 38 -1.24 -7.25 -4.95
C HIS A 38 -0.50 -7.79 -6.18
N ASP A 39 0.67 -8.42 -6.01
CA ASP A 39 1.42 -9.09 -7.08
C ASP A 39 0.72 -10.37 -7.55
N THR A 40 -0.19 -10.90 -6.73
CA THR A 40 -0.97 -12.10 -7.00
C THR A 40 -2.46 -11.82 -6.78
N PRO A 41 -3.17 -11.19 -7.75
CA PRO A 41 -4.55 -10.70 -7.56
C PRO A 41 -5.56 -11.77 -7.11
N ASP A 42 -5.40 -13.01 -7.54
CA ASP A 42 -6.28 -14.10 -7.12
C ASP A 42 -6.08 -14.47 -5.64
N GLU A 43 -4.83 -14.43 -5.15
CA GLU A 43 -4.53 -14.65 -3.75
C GLU A 43 -5.02 -13.48 -2.88
N LEU A 44 -4.83 -12.23 -3.35
CA LEU A 44 -5.38 -11.05 -2.68
C LEU A 44 -6.91 -11.20 -2.52
N ARG A 45 -7.62 -11.54 -3.60
CA ARG A 45 -9.07 -11.76 -3.57
C ARG A 45 -9.47 -12.81 -2.54
N ARG A 46 -8.78 -13.95 -2.55
CA ARG A 46 -9.04 -15.05 -1.63
C ARG A 46 -8.84 -14.62 -0.18
N ARG A 47 -7.76 -13.91 0.14
CA ARG A 47 -7.44 -13.45 1.50
C ARG A 47 -8.40 -12.37 1.98
N VAL A 48 -8.76 -11.41 1.12
CA VAL A 48 -9.76 -10.38 1.47
C VAL A 48 -11.12 -11.03 1.70
N GLN A 49 -11.55 -11.97 0.83
CA GLN A 49 -12.83 -12.67 1.02
C GLN A 49 -12.85 -13.47 2.32
N GLN A 50 -11.76 -14.16 2.67
CA GLN A 50 -11.67 -14.87 3.95
C GLN A 50 -11.80 -13.93 5.15
N ALA A 51 -11.19 -12.73 5.08
CA ALA A 51 -11.32 -11.74 6.14
C ALA A 51 -12.76 -11.20 6.24
N VAL A 52 -13.41 -10.95 5.10
CA VAL A 52 -14.83 -10.56 5.06
C VAL A 52 -15.71 -11.64 5.67
N ASP A 53 -15.58 -12.89 5.23
CA ASP A 53 -16.37 -14.03 5.74
C ASP A 53 -16.19 -14.22 7.27
N ALA A 54 -14.97 -14.01 7.77
CA ALA A 54 -14.66 -14.11 9.19
C ALA A 54 -15.31 -12.99 10.03
N LEU A 55 -15.40 -11.77 9.49
CA LEU A 55 -16.07 -10.66 10.15
C LEU A 55 -17.60 -10.84 10.11
N GLU A 56 -18.17 -11.29 8.99
CA GLU A 56 -19.58 -11.62 8.89
C GLU A 56 -19.99 -12.72 9.88
N ALA A 57 -19.13 -13.73 10.09
CA ALA A 57 -19.37 -14.78 11.09
C ALA A 57 -19.37 -14.25 12.52
N LYS A 58 -18.73 -13.10 12.79
CA LYS A 58 -18.81 -12.37 14.07
C LYS A 58 -20.05 -11.48 14.18
N GLY A 59 -20.82 -11.34 13.11
CA GLY A 59 -22.04 -10.54 13.04
C GLY A 59 -21.86 -9.11 12.54
N GLU A 60 -20.70 -8.82 11.94
CA GLU A 60 -20.46 -7.50 11.33
C GLU A 60 -21.37 -7.30 10.12
N THR A 61 -21.96 -6.10 10.05
CA THR A 61 -22.89 -5.74 8.96
C THR A 61 -22.35 -4.63 8.05
N VAL A 62 -21.23 -4.00 8.43
CA VAL A 62 -20.53 -3.00 7.63
C VAL A 62 -19.03 -3.22 7.80
N ILE A 63 -18.33 -3.41 6.69
CA ILE A 63 -16.89 -3.65 6.64
C ILE A 63 -16.26 -2.61 5.71
N PHE A 64 -15.24 -1.90 6.19
CA PHE A 64 -14.50 -0.94 5.41
C PHE A 64 -13.22 -1.58 4.85
N LEU A 65 -13.03 -1.45 3.54
CA LEU A 65 -11.82 -1.94 2.86
C LEU A 65 -10.91 -0.77 2.54
N VAL A 66 -9.77 -0.68 3.24
CA VAL A 66 -8.73 0.34 2.95
C VAL A 66 -7.81 -0.22 1.87
N TYR A 67 -8.32 -0.22 0.65
CA TYR A 67 -7.70 -0.75 -0.56
C TYR A 67 -8.11 0.07 -1.78
N GLY A 68 -7.25 0.13 -2.82
CA GLY A 68 -7.70 0.32 -4.19
C GLY A 68 -8.10 -1.01 -4.82
N LEU A 69 -8.42 -1.03 -6.11
CA LEU A 69 -8.72 -2.27 -6.85
C LEU A 69 -7.51 -3.21 -7.00
N CYS A 70 -6.29 -2.67 -6.88
CA CYS A 70 -5.01 -3.39 -6.84
C CYS A 70 -4.92 -4.50 -7.92
N GLY A 71 -4.84 -4.11 -9.19
CA GLY A 71 -4.75 -5.06 -10.31
C GLY A 71 -5.98 -5.97 -10.45
N ARG A 72 -7.16 -5.50 -10.03
CA ARG A 72 -8.43 -6.25 -9.95
C ARG A 72 -8.46 -7.31 -8.83
N GLY A 73 -7.53 -7.28 -7.89
CA GLY A 73 -7.52 -8.21 -6.76
C GLY A 73 -8.78 -8.13 -5.88
N LEU A 74 -9.46 -6.98 -5.83
CA LEU A 74 -10.74 -6.86 -5.12
C LEU A 74 -11.98 -7.18 -5.97
N THR A 75 -11.81 -7.38 -7.28
CA THR A 75 -12.96 -7.69 -8.16
C THR A 75 -13.56 -9.04 -7.80
N GLY A 76 -14.85 -9.06 -7.46
CA GLY A 76 -15.56 -10.28 -7.08
C GLY A 76 -15.55 -10.58 -5.58
N VAL A 77 -14.88 -9.77 -4.74
CA VAL A 77 -15.08 -9.81 -3.29
C VAL A 77 -16.50 -9.35 -2.98
N THR A 78 -17.22 -10.11 -2.17
CA THR A 78 -18.63 -9.86 -1.85
C THR A 78 -18.89 -10.02 -0.36
N GLY A 79 -19.73 -9.15 0.19
CA GLY A 79 -20.39 -9.36 1.47
C GLY A 79 -21.73 -10.09 1.23
N ARG A 80 -22.02 -11.11 2.01
CA ARG A 80 -23.31 -11.83 1.98
C ARG A 80 -24.35 -11.16 2.88
N THR A 81 -23.88 -10.69 4.02
CA THR A 81 -24.69 -10.02 5.06
C THR A 81 -24.14 -8.62 5.38
N ALA A 82 -22.88 -8.36 5.10
CA ALA A 82 -22.23 -7.09 5.33
C ALA A 82 -22.19 -6.21 4.07
N ALA A 83 -22.41 -4.91 4.24
CA ALA A 83 -22.08 -3.90 3.24
C ALA A 83 -20.56 -3.69 3.21
N LEU A 84 -19.95 -3.73 2.01
CA LEU A 84 -18.54 -3.44 1.83
C LEU A 84 -18.38 -2.00 1.33
N ILE A 85 -17.63 -1.19 2.05
CA ILE A 85 -17.34 0.21 1.72
C ILE A 85 -15.84 0.32 1.39
N LEU A 86 -15.53 0.84 0.20
CA LEU A 86 -14.14 0.97 -0.29
C LEU A 86 -13.97 2.23 -1.14
N PRO A 87 -12.75 2.79 -1.22
CA PRO A 87 -12.44 3.88 -2.13
C PRO A 87 -12.59 3.46 -3.60
N ARG A 88 -13.13 4.34 -4.44
CA ARG A 88 -13.31 4.10 -5.89
C ARG A 88 -12.06 4.50 -6.67
N VAL A 89 -10.93 3.83 -6.40
CA VAL A 89 -9.63 4.10 -7.00
C VAL A 89 -8.97 2.81 -7.48
N HIS A 90 -8.02 2.92 -8.42
CA HIS A 90 -7.37 1.76 -9.02
C HIS A 90 -6.32 1.11 -8.11
N ASP A 91 -5.63 1.90 -7.30
CA ASP A 91 -4.54 1.44 -6.41
C ASP A 91 -4.48 2.27 -5.12
N CYS A 92 -3.47 2.02 -4.29
CA CYS A 92 -3.31 2.69 -2.99
C CYS A 92 -2.82 4.15 -3.10
N ILE A 93 -2.28 4.57 -4.24
CA ILE A 93 -1.63 5.88 -4.36
C ILE A 93 -2.63 7.04 -4.21
N PRO A 94 -3.81 7.06 -4.89
CA PRO A 94 -4.81 8.09 -4.66
C PRO A 94 -5.28 8.16 -3.21
N VAL A 95 -5.37 7.03 -2.52
CA VAL A 95 -5.77 6.99 -1.09
C VAL A 95 -4.73 7.69 -0.21
N LEU A 96 -3.44 7.45 -0.46
CA LEU A 96 -2.34 8.08 0.28
C LEU A 96 -2.21 9.57 -0.04
N LEU A 97 -2.46 9.96 -1.29
CA LEU A 97 -2.45 11.35 -1.74
C LEU A 97 -3.69 12.13 -1.29
N GLY A 98 -4.77 11.47 -0.89
CA GLY A 98 -6.07 12.10 -0.67
C GLY A 98 -6.68 12.69 -1.95
N ALA A 99 -6.38 12.09 -3.10
CA ALA A 99 -6.64 12.63 -4.44
C ALA A 99 -7.53 11.69 -5.26
N THR A 100 -8.16 12.21 -6.31
CA THR A 100 -8.82 11.35 -7.31
C THR A 100 -7.78 10.56 -8.12
N GLN A 101 -8.23 9.52 -8.85
CA GLN A 101 -7.35 8.76 -9.73
C GLN A 101 -6.72 9.64 -10.82
N GLU A 102 -7.46 10.62 -11.36
CA GLU A 102 -6.95 11.55 -12.36
C GLU A 102 -5.85 12.44 -11.79
N GLN A 103 -6.06 13.02 -10.62
CA GLN A 103 -5.05 13.84 -9.93
C GLN A 103 -3.79 13.04 -9.58
N ALA A 104 -3.94 11.79 -9.15
CA ALA A 104 -2.81 10.90 -8.90
C ALA A 104 -2.03 10.59 -10.18
N ASN A 105 -2.72 10.36 -11.30
CA ASN A 105 -2.10 10.13 -12.60
C ASN A 105 -1.33 11.37 -13.09
N GLU A 106 -1.90 12.57 -12.92
CA GLU A 106 -1.22 13.85 -13.24
C GLU A 106 0.04 14.04 -12.40
N SER A 107 0.03 13.62 -11.14
CA SER A 107 1.17 13.69 -10.23
C SER A 107 2.34 12.79 -10.66
N SER A 108 2.10 11.78 -11.51
CA SER A 108 3.13 10.87 -12.00
C SER A 108 4.06 11.46 -13.08
N LEU A 109 3.79 12.69 -13.55
CA LEU A 109 4.65 13.49 -14.47
C LEU A 109 5.10 12.77 -15.75
N GLY A 110 4.20 12.02 -16.40
CA GLY A 110 4.45 11.48 -17.76
C GLY A 110 5.59 10.47 -17.91
N GLY A 111 6.27 10.11 -16.83
CA GLY A 111 7.24 9.02 -16.70
C GLY A 111 6.86 8.13 -15.54
N GLY A 112 7.27 6.87 -15.57
CA GLY A 112 6.99 5.96 -14.49
C GLY A 112 7.48 6.53 -13.15
N THR A 113 6.61 6.61 -12.17
CA THR A 113 6.95 7.00 -10.80
C THR A 113 6.90 5.79 -9.88
N TYR A 114 8.02 5.51 -9.21
CA TYR A 114 8.09 4.50 -8.16
C TYR A 114 7.62 5.13 -6.85
N TRP A 115 6.42 4.76 -6.42
CA TRP A 115 5.78 5.36 -5.27
C TRP A 115 6.25 4.75 -3.97
N LEU A 116 6.56 5.60 -3.00
CA LEU A 116 6.98 5.25 -1.65
C LEU A 116 6.04 5.90 -0.64
N SER A 117 5.82 5.23 0.48
CA SER A 117 5.13 5.75 1.66
C SER A 117 5.78 5.19 2.92
N PRO A 118 5.46 5.72 4.10
CA PRO A 118 5.92 5.13 5.37
C PRO A 118 5.64 3.63 5.47
N GLY A 119 4.44 3.21 5.08
CA GLY A 119 4.07 1.80 5.09
C GLY A 119 4.82 0.98 4.06
N TRP A 120 5.03 1.51 2.85
CA TRP A 120 5.86 0.84 1.86
C TRP A 120 7.29 0.62 2.35
N LEU A 121 7.91 1.65 2.91
CA LEU A 121 9.29 1.56 3.40
C LEU A 121 9.46 0.56 4.55
N ARG A 122 8.42 0.40 5.40
CA ARG A 122 8.46 -0.46 6.59
C ARG A 122 8.02 -1.90 6.34
N TYR A 123 7.03 -2.11 5.46
CA TYR A 123 6.35 -3.40 5.31
C TYR A 123 6.57 -4.07 3.96
N SER A 124 7.26 -3.43 3.00
CA SER A 124 7.54 -4.01 1.69
C SER A 124 8.67 -5.05 1.76
N GLN A 125 8.40 -6.19 2.39
CA GLN A 125 9.37 -7.29 2.52
C GLN A 125 9.76 -7.91 1.17
N THR A 126 8.93 -7.75 0.14
CA THR A 126 9.13 -8.30 -1.20
C THR A 126 9.79 -7.32 -2.17
N SER A 127 10.04 -6.07 -1.74
CA SER A 127 10.67 -5.07 -2.61
C SER A 127 11.99 -5.59 -3.18
N PHE A 128 12.06 -5.65 -4.52
CA PHE A 128 13.27 -6.04 -5.22
C PHE A 128 14.45 -5.13 -4.83
N ILE A 129 14.23 -3.82 -4.78
CA ILE A 129 15.28 -2.83 -4.48
C ILE A 129 15.86 -3.09 -3.09
N GLN A 130 15.02 -3.19 -2.07
CA GLN A 130 15.45 -3.40 -0.68
C GLN A 130 16.09 -4.78 -0.44
N ASN A 131 15.79 -5.78 -1.26
CA ASN A 131 16.28 -7.14 -1.11
C ASN A 131 17.32 -7.55 -2.18
N ARG A 132 17.74 -6.62 -3.04
CA ARG A 132 18.62 -6.90 -4.18
C ARG A 132 19.92 -7.62 -3.79
N GLU A 133 20.60 -7.14 -2.75
CA GLU A 133 21.85 -7.74 -2.29
C GLU A 133 21.64 -9.16 -1.72
N LYS A 134 20.57 -9.35 -0.94
CA LYS A 134 20.20 -10.66 -0.41
C LYS A 134 19.91 -11.66 -1.55
N ARG A 135 19.11 -11.25 -2.53
CA ARG A 135 18.79 -12.07 -3.71
C ARG A 135 20.02 -12.39 -4.55
N PHE A 136 20.93 -11.42 -4.71
CA PHE A 136 22.19 -11.68 -5.40
C PHE A 136 22.98 -12.79 -4.72
N LYS A 137 23.15 -12.76 -3.40
CA LYS A 137 23.83 -13.80 -2.63
C LYS A 137 23.17 -15.18 -2.76
N GLU A 138 21.82 -15.21 -2.69
CA GLU A 138 21.05 -16.45 -2.87
C GLU A 138 21.25 -17.05 -4.28
N TYR A 139 21.32 -16.21 -5.31
CA TYR A 139 21.58 -16.66 -6.68
C TYR A 139 23.06 -17.05 -6.88
N GLU A 140 24.00 -16.32 -6.29
CA GLU A 140 25.42 -16.63 -6.36
C GLU A 140 25.73 -18.00 -5.75
N GLU A 141 25.15 -18.31 -4.59
CA GLU A 141 25.28 -19.62 -3.95
C GLU A 141 24.73 -20.77 -4.80
N ARG A 142 23.67 -20.53 -5.57
CA ARG A 142 22.98 -21.57 -6.35
C ARG A 142 23.50 -21.72 -7.77
N PHE A 143 23.91 -20.64 -8.40
CA PHE A 143 24.17 -20.60 -9.84
C PHE A 143 25.51 -19.96 -10.23
N GLY A 144 26.30 -19.48 -9.25
CA GLY A 144 27.56 -18.76 -9.47
C GLY A 144 27.36 -17.27 -9.80
N ALA A 145 28.44 -16.48 -9.65
CA ALA A 145 28.40 -15.03 -9.72
C ALA A 145 27.89 -14.46 -11.05
N ASP A 146 28.32 -15.04 -12.19
CA ASP A 146 27.89 -14.55 -13.51
C ASP A 146 26.39 -14.74 -13.74
N SER A 147 25.86 -15.92 -13.35
CA SER A 147 24.43 -16.21 -13.44
C SER A 147 23.62 -15.33 -12.46
N ALA A 148 24.14 -15.09 -11.26
CA ALA A 148 23.52 -14.21 -10.28
C ALA A 148 23.39 -12.78 -10.82
N ALA A 149 24.45 -12.23 -11.40
CA ALA A 149 24.42 -10.90 -12.01
C ALA A 149 23.37 -10.79 -13.12
N TYR A 150 23.31 -11.79 -14.00
CA TYR A 150 22.29 -11.83 -15.06
C TYR A 150 20.86 -11.90 -14.51
N LEU A 151 20.61 -12.76 -13.52
CA LEU A 151 19.29 -12.92 -12.92
C LEU A 151 18.81 -11.64 -12.21
N ILE A 152 19.70 -10.97 -11.49
CA ILE A 152 19.40 -9.69 -10.83
C ILE A 152 19.11 -8.59 -11.86
N GLU A 153 19.86 -8.53 -12.98
CA GLU A 153 19.59 -7.58 -14.05
C GLU A 153 18.23 -7.86 -14.71
N LEU A 154 17.91 -9.13 -14.95
CA LEU A 154 16.63 -9.54 -15.53
C LEU A 154 15.46 -9.20 -14.61
N GLU A 155 15.54 -9.57 -13.33
CA GLU A 155 14.52 -9.22 -12.33
C GLU A 155 14.35 -7.72 -12.16
N GLY A 156 15.42 -6.95 -12.19
CA GLY A 156 15.41 -5.48 -12.06
C GLY A 156 15.03 -4.75 -13.34
N SER A 157 14.83 -5.45 -14.47
CA SER A 157 14.61 -4.82 -15.78
C SER A 157 13.39 -3.89 -15.83
N TRP A 158 12.37 -4.14 -15.01
CA TRP A 158 11.18 -3.30 -14.89
C TRP A 158 11.49 -1.89 -14.34
N LEU A 159 12.58 -1.70 -13.58
CA LEU A 159 13.02 -0.40 -13.08
C LEU A 159 13.28 0.60 -14.21
N ARG A 160 13.61 0.13 -15.41
CA ARG A 160 13.81 0.98 -16.61
C ARG A 160 12.57 1.76 -17.01
N ASN A 161 11.39 1.35 -16.53
CA ASN A 161 10.12 2.04 -16.76
C ASN A 161 9.89 3.22 -15.81
N TYR A 162 10.77 3.40 -14.83
CA TYR A 162 10.67 4.45 -13.81
C TYR A 162 11.79 5.47 -13.98
N THR A 163 11.47 6.72 -13.72
CA THR A 163 12.42 7.83 -13.77
C THR A 163 12.63 8.46 -12.40
N ASN A 164 11.62 8.36 -11.53
CA ASN A 164 11.64 8.96 -10.21
C ASN A 164 11.07 8.01 -9.15
N ALA A 165 11.66 8.04 -7.96
CA ALA A 165 11.04 7.56 -6.73
C ALA A 165 10.38 8.75 -6.02
N CYS A 166 9.12 8.61 -5.63
CA CYS A 166 8.35 9.69 -5.01
C CYS A 166 7.81 9.25 -3.65
N LEU A 167 8.27 9.89 -2.59
CA LEU A 167 7.77 9.69 -1.25
C LEU A 167 6.50 10.52 -1.03
N ILE A 168 5.38 9.84 -0.75
CA ILE A 168 4.15 10.45 -0.27
C ILE A 168 4.23 10.53 1.25
N LEU A 169 4.11 11.72 1.80
CA LEU A 169 4.18 11.92 3.24
C LEU A 169 3.15 12.96 3.70
N TRP A 170 2.38 12.62 4.73
CA TRP A 170 1.43 13.56 5.32
C TRP A 170 2.14 14.60 6.19
N GLU A 171 1.55 15.77 6.34
CA GLU A 171 2.10 16.83 7.17
C GLU A 171 2.22 16.39 8.66
N GLY A 172 3.26 16.87 9.34
CA GLY A 172 3.49 16.59 10.76
C GLY A 172 3.89 15.14 11.06
N TRP A 173 4.54 14.44 10.12
CA TRP A 173 5.07 13.10 10.38
C TRP A 173 6.27 13.13 11.33
N GLU A 174 6.23 12.34 12.41
CA GLU A 174 7.18 12.44 13.54
C GLU A 174 8.62 12.09 13.14
N ASP A 175 8.82 11.01 12.38
CA ASP A 175 10.14 10.52 11.92
C ASP A 175 10.42 10.87 10.43
N LYS A 176 9.93 12.03 9.99
CA LYS A 176 10.08 12.50 8.60
C LYS A 176 11.52 12.41 8.08
N GLN A 177 12.51 12.80 8.90
CA GLN A 177 13.90 12.81 8.46
C GLN A 177 14.42 11.41 8.13
N GLU A 178 14.10 10.42 8.96
CA GLU A 178 14.48 9.02 8.75
C GLU A 178 13.81 8.46 7.49
N LEU A 179 12.52 8.71 7.32
CA LEU A 179 11.77 8.27 6.14
C LEU A 179 12.33 8.87 4.85
N VAL A 180 12.65 10.16 4.85
CA VAL A 180 13.28 10.85 3.71
C VAL A 180 14.64 10.26 3.39
N GLN A 181 15.48 9.99 4.39
CA GLN A 181 16.78 9.37 4.18
C GLN A 181 16.65 7.96 3.60
N THR A 182 15.75 7.15 4.14
CA THR A 182 15.48 5.80 3.63
C THR A 182 14.94 5.83 2.20
N ALA A 183 14.01 6.73 1.91
CA ALA A 183 13.45 6.87 0.57
C ALA A 183 14.49 7.33 -0.47
N LYS A 184 15.40 8.23 -0.08
CA LYS A 184 16.54 8.64 -0.93
C LYS A 184 17.48 7.48 -1.19
N ALA A 185 17.82 6.70 -0.18
CA ALA A 185 18.66 5.51 -0.37
C ALA A 185 18.02 4.50 -1.35
N VAL A 186 16.70 4.28 -1.24
CA VAL A 186 15.95 3.44 -2.20
C VAL A 186 16.01 4.02 -3.62
N ALA A 187 15.89 5.33 -3.78
CA ALA A 187 15.99 5.99 -5.08
C ALA A 187 17.39 5.85 -5.68
N ASP A 188 18.43 6.10 -4.88
CA ASP A 188 19.84 5.99 -5.28
C ASP A 188 20.19 4.55 -5.70
N ASP A 189 19.80 3.54 -4.91
CA ASP A 189 20.00 2.12 -5.21
C ASP A 189 19.31 1.68 -6.51
N ALA A 190 18.18 2.32 -6.83
CA ALA A 190 17.43 2.06 -8.05
C ALA A 190 17.91 2.90 -9.25
N GLY A 191 18.79 3.86 -9.06
CA GLY A 191 19.21 4.81 -10.09
C GLY A 191 18.10 5.78 -10.51
N LEU A 192 17.18 6.12 -9.61
CA LEU A 192 16.03 6.98 -9.84
C LEU A 192 16.23 8.37 -9.26
N GLY A 193 15.61 9.39 -9.87
CA GLY A 193 15.48 10.69 -9.24
C GLY A 193 14.59 10.61 -7.99
N TYR A 194 14.85 11.47 -7.00
CA TYR A 194 14.05 11.53 -5.78
C TYR A 194 13.10 12.72 -5.75
N ARG A 195 11.88 12.50 -5.27
CA ARG A 195 10.86 13.55 -5.08
C ARG A 195 10.05 13.29 -3.80
N GLU A 196 9.43 14.35 -3.30
CA GLU A 196 8.42 14.28 -2.23
C GLU A 196 7.11 14.90 -2.74
N LEU A 197 5.98 14.31 -2.36
CA LEU A 197 4.67 14.90 -2.50
C LEU A 197 3.95 14.88 -1.15
N PRO A 198 3.25 15.97 -0.81
CA PRO A 198 2.35 15.95 0.33
C PRO A 198 1.20 15.00 0.04
N GLY A 199 0.92 14.10 0.98
CA GLY A 199 -0.30 13.33 0.99
C GLY A 199 -1.35 13.98 1.91
N ASP A 200 -2.56 13.46 1.86
CA ASP A 200 -3.70 13.96 2.61
C ASP A 200 -4.49 12.79 3.23
N PRO A 201 -4.83 12.84 4.52
CA PRO A 201 -5.56 11.78 5.21
C PRO A 201 -7.04 11.67 4.81
N ASN A 202 -7.59 12.60 4.02
CA ASN A 202 -9.03 12.77 3.80
C ASN A 202 -9.76 11.49 3.38
N PHE A 203 -9.17 10.66 2.50
CA PHE A 203 -9.81 9.40 2.11
C PHE A 203 -9.94 8.43 3.27
N ILE A 204 -8.87 8.24 4.02
CA ILE A 204 -8.86 7.32 5.16
C ILE A 204 -9.73 7.91 6.28
N GLN A 205 -9.64 9.22 6.51
CA GLN A 205 -10.47 9.90 7.49
C GLN A 205 -11.96 9.76 7.17
N ALA A 206 -12.35 9.92 5.90
CA ALA A 206 -13.75 9.73 5.49
C ALA A 206 -14.25 8.30 5.71
N LEU A 207 -13.40 7.30 5.54
CA LEU A 207 -13.72 5.91 5.89
C LEU A 207 -13.89 5.75 7.41
N LEU A 208 -12.99 6.33 8.21
CA LEU A 208 -13.06 6.29 9.68
C LEU A 208 -14.30 7.02 10.22
N ASP A 209 -14.75 8.06 9.55
CA ASP A 209 -15.99 8.80 9.87
C ASP A 209 -17.26 8.05 9.41
N GLY A 210 -17.13 6.80 8.97
CA GLY A 210 -18.25 5.94 8.56
C GLY A 210 -18.76 6.22 7.16
N GLY A 211 -17.93 6.80 6.29
CA GLY A 211 -18.30 7.07 4.89
C GLY A 211 -19.46 8.07 4.74
N LYS A 212 -19.71 8.91 5.75
CA LYS A 212 -20.87 9.81 5.80
C LYS A 212 -20.88 10.90 4.72
N ASP A 213 -19.74 11.18 4.14
CA ASP A 213 -19.58 12.28 3.17
C ASP A 213 -19.74 11.88 1.69
N GLY A 214 -20.09 10.62 1.40
CA GLY A 214 -20.58 10.20 0.07
C GLY A 214 -19.65 10.47 -1.13
N ARG A 215 -18.33 10.65 -0.91
CA ARG A 215 -17.33 10.89 -1.98
C ARG A 215 -16.68 9.62 -2.49
#